data_c8ce6ab234fea7d6ebccf43097ecdbd2
#
_entry.id   c8ce6ab234fea7d6ebccf43097ecdbd2
#
_cell.length_a   1.000
_cell.length_b   1.000
_cell.length_c   1.000
_cell.angle_alpha   90.00
_cell.angle_beta   90.00
_cell.angle_gamma   90.00
#
_symmetry.space_group_name_H-M   'P 1'
#
loop_
_entity.id
_entity.type
_entity.pdbx_description
1 polymer ?
#
loop_
_entity_poly.entity_id
_entity_poly.type
_entity_poly.pdbx_seq_one_letter_code
_entity_poly.pdbx_strand_id
1 'polypeptide(L)'
;MFGGRRAAVALSSLVLAGSSSAWAPAGEADGGASRSGVVCTGTSHGTHEPPLTLVPRRTRVHVDATYSCTVAPGRTVPAHASLDGVAPTASCLAQPTSRPTEIVRYADGTRSVIVYGEGATLRVAGVLVTRVTGRVVAGRGAGLTAQRTTPALSGQLPTDCLGSGLRGVTGSTQLEIGP
;
A
#
# COMPACT_ATOMS: atom_id res chain seq x y z
N MET A 1 -67.54 31.01 52.95
CA MET A 1 -66.36 31.22 53.78
C MET A 1 -65.15 31.35 52.87
N PHE A 2 -64.73 32.56 52.71
CA PHE A 2 -63.41 33.15 52.84
C PHE A 2 -62.27 32.28 52.14
N GLY A 3 -61.46 32.77 51.36
CA GLY A 3 -61.00 34.16 51.15
C GLY A 3 -59.91 34.14 50.06
N GLY A 4 -59.85 35.23 49.34
CA GLY A 4 -58.90 35.48 48.29
C GLY A 4 -57.51 35.78 48.80
N ARG A 5 -56.53 35.60 47.88
CA ARG A 5 -55.30 36.38 47.94
C ARG A 5 -54.74 36.60 46.54
N ARG A 6 -54.65 37.85 46.23
CA ARG A 6 -53.96 38.46 45.11
C ARG A 6 -52.47 38.23 45.27
N ALA A 7 -51.79 37.86 44.26
CA ALA A 7 -50.33 37.91 44.21
C ALA A 7 -49.88 38.49 42.89
N ALA A 8 -48.94 39.38 43.00
CA ALA A 8 -48.50 40.39 42.08
C ALA A 8 -47.74 39.86 40.88
N VAL A 9 -47.94 40.55 39.77
CA VAL A 9 -47.14 40.41 38.55
C VAL A 9 -45.77 41.10 38.73
N ALA A 10 -44.71 40.42 38.73
CA ALA A 10 -43.35 40.95 38.64
C ALA A 10 -42.88 40.92 37.19
N LEU A 11 -42.76 42.07 36.57
CA LEU A 11 -42.09 42.28 35.28
C LEU A 11 -40.60 42.19 35.52
N SER A 12 -39.99 41.16 35.00
CA SER A 12 -38.54 41.05 34.92
C SER A 12 -38.05 41.49 33.54
N SER A 13 -37.29 42.56 33.52
CA SER A 13 -36.65 43.15 32.35
C SER A 13 -35.57 42.24 31.84
N LEU A 14 -35.68 41.80 30.58
CA LEU A 14 -34.61 41.08 29.87
C LEU A 14 -33.53 42.10 29.45
N VAL A 15 -32.36 41.99 30.03
CA VAL A 15 -31.14 42.62 29.56
C VAL A 15 -30.58 41.79 28.42
N LEU A 16 -30.61 42.29 27.19
CA LEU A 16 -29.90 41.72 26.08
C LEU A 16 -28.40 42.00 26.23
N ALA A 17 -27.66 41.02 26.69
CA ALA A 17 -26.20 41.02 26.59
C ALA A 17 -25.80 40.74 25.18
N GLY A 18 -25.26 41.73 24.48
CA GLY A 18 -24.67 41.60 23.14
C GLY A 18 -23.46 40.66 23.16
N SER A 19 -23.58 39.53 22.54
CA SER A 19 -22.46 38.63 22.31
C SER A 19 -21.60 39.16 21.16
N SER A 20 -20.48 39.79 21.50
CA SER A 20 -19.41 40.08 20.53
C SER A 20 -18.82 38.77 20.04
N SER A 21 -19.21 38.32 18.84
CA SER A 21 -18.51 37.25 18.12
C SER A 21 -17.12 37.74 17.74
N ALA A 22 -16.15 37.40 18.59
CA ALA A 22 -14.75 37.50 18.22
C ALA A 22 -14.53 36.60 16.98
N TRP A 23 -14.23 37.21 15.85
CA TRP A 23 -13.68 36.48 14.70
C TRP A 23 -12.33 35.96 15.14
N ALA A 24 -12.27 34.66 15.48
CA ALA A 24 -11.02 33.98 15.55
C ALA A 24 -10.46 33.93 14.10
N PRO A 25 -9.20 34.35 13.88
CA PRO A 25 -8.57 34.11 12.57
C PRO A 25 -8.66 32.62 12.32
N ALA A 26 -9.16 32.26 11.15
CA ALA A 26 -9.07 30.89 10.65
C ALA A 26 -7.59 30.52 10.71
N GLY A 27 -7.22 29.72 11.69
CA GLY A 27 -5.91 29.09 11.71
C GLY A 27 -5.75 28.42 10.36
N GLU A 28 -4.72 28.81 9.62
CA GLU A 28 -4.27 28.09 8.46
C GLU A 28 -4.15 26.64 8.93
N ALA A 29 -5.09 25.81 8.49
CA ALA A 29 -4.94 24.39 8.56
C ALA A 29 -3.69 24.12 7.73
N ASP A 30 -2.58 23.92 8.47
CA ASP A 30 -1.34 23.39 7.91
C ASP A 30 -1.79 22.27 6.98
N GLY A 31 -1.57 22.48 5.69
CA GLY A 31 -1.95 21.54 4.63
C GLY A 31 -1.15 20.26 4.82
N GLY A 32 -1.47 19.53 5.87
CA GLY A 32 -1.06 18.14 6.03
C GLY A 32 -1.53 17.44 4.77
N ALA A 33 -0.62 17.26 3.81
CA ALA A 33 -0.87 16.51 2.60
C ALA A 33 -1.60 15.25 3.04
N SER A 34 -2.89 15.17 2.73
CA SER A 34 -3.70 13.98 3.02
C SER A 34 -2.88 12.81 2.54
N ARG A 35 -2.42 11.98 3.48
CA ARG A 35 -1.66 10.76 3.17
C ARG A 35 -2.64 9.79 2.54
N SER A 36 -3.10 10.15 1.35
CA SER A 36 -4.01 9.35 0.56
C SER A 36 -3.28 8.06 0.25
N GLY A 37 -3.87 6.96 0.64
CA GLY A 37 -3.38 5.66 0.25
C GLY A 37 -3.37 5.50 -1.26
N VAL A 38 -2.56 4.61 -1.77
CA VAL A 38 -2.52 4.23 -3.18
C VAL A 38 -2.85 2.75 -3.28
N VAL A 39 -3.77 2.40 -4.17
CA VAL A 39 -4.08 1.01 -4.49
C VAL A 39 -3.81 0.78 -5.96
N CYS A 40 -2.92 -0.14 -6.26
CA CYS A 40 -2.54 -0.50 -7.63
C CYS A 40 -2.86 -1.98 -7.90
N THR A 41 -3.42 -2.26 -9.06
CA THR A 41 -3.60 -3.62 -9.57
C THR A 41 -2.95 -3.73 -10.94
N GLY A 42 -2.44 -4.91 -11.28
CA GLY A 42 -1.77 -5.07 -12.56
C GLY A 42 -1.18 -6.44 -12.78
N THR A 43 -0.19 -6.50 -13.65
CA THR A 43 0.57 -7.71 -13.98
C THR A 43 2.04 -7.49 -13.67
N SER A 44 2.74 -8.57 -13.34
CA SER A 44 4.18 -8.55 -13.11
C SER A 44 4.85 -9.71 -13.80
N HIS A 45 6.10 -9.49 -14.24
CA HIS A 45 7.00 -10.47 -14.77
C HIS A 45 8.28 -10.48 -13.95
N GLY A 46 8.55 -11.60 -13.29
CA GLY A 46 9.76 -11.79 -12.48
C GLY A 46 10.76 -12.67 -13.20
N THR A 47 12.05 -12.36 -13.05
CA THR A 47 13.18 -13.17 -13.56
C THR A 47 14.10 -13.58 -12.41
N HIS A 48 14.74 -14.74 -12.59
CA HIS A 48 15.62 -15.36 -11.59
C HIS A 48 16.97 -15.67 -12.23
N GLU A 49 18.04 -15.16 -11.64
CA GLU A 49 19.40 -15.42 -12.09
C GLU A 49 20.32 -15.77 -10.91
N PRO A 50 20.86 -16.99 -10.88
CA PRO A 50 20.58 -18.15 -11.72
C PRO A 50 19.12 -18.67 -11.55
N PRO A 51 18.62 -19.51 -12.48
CA PRO A 51 17.27 -20.08 -12.42
C PRO A 51 17.01 -20.83 -11.11
N LEU A 52 15.78 -20.81 -10.63
CA LEU A 52 15.40 -21.57 -9.42
C LEU A 52 15.36 -23.06 -9.72
N THR A 53 15.93 -23.85 -8.82
CA THR A 53 15.90 -25.31 -8.85
C THR A 53 15.40 -25.83 -7.50
N LEU A 54 15.34 -27.14 -7.30
CA LEU A 54 15.04 -27.71 -6.00
C LEU A 54 16.17 -27.48 -4.99
N VAL A 55 17.41 -27.28 -5.45
CA VAL A 55 18.55 -27.02 -4.60
C VAL A 55 18.61 -25.52 -4.29
N PRO A 56 18.52 -25.12 -3.00
CA PRO A 56 18.59 -23.72 -2.61
C PRO A 56 19.92 -23.09 -2.97
N ARG A 57 19.88 -21.88 -3.56
CA ARG A 57 21.07 -21.10 -3.88
C ARG A 57 20.78 -19.62 -3.92
N ARG A 58 21.85 -18.81 -3.84
CA ARG A 58 21.75 -17.36 -4.00
C ARG A 58 21.27 -17.02 -5.42
N THR A 59 20.18 -16.26 -5.51
CA THR A 59 19.55 -15.88 -6.78
C THR A 59 19.23 -14.39 -6.75
N ARG A 60 19.53 -13.69 -7.84
CA ARG A 60 19.00 -12.34 -8.08
C ARG A 60 17.57 -12.47 -8.56
N VAL A 61 16.73 -11.59 -8.05
CA VAL A 61 15.32 -11.49 -8.44
C VAL A 61 15.11 -10.10 -8.98
N HIS A 62 14.66 -10.01 -10.22
CA HIS A 62 14.20 -8.78 -10.83
C HIS A 62 12.75 -8.94 -11.25
N VAL A 63 11.92 -7.93 -10.95
CA VAL A 63 10.49 -7.98 -11.28
C VAL A 63 10.08 -6.65 -11.91
N ASP A 64 9.56 -6.71 -13.12
CA ASP A 64 8.86 -5.60 -13.75
C ASP A 64 7.36 -5.74 -13.54
N ALA A 65 6.68 -4.63 -13.31
CA ALA A 65 5.23 -4.60 -13.17
C ALA A 65 4.61 -3.41 -13.91
N THR A 66 3.43 -3.64 -14.46
CA THR A 66 2.55 -2.62 -15.02
C THR A 66 1.32 -2.52 -14.14
N TYR A 67 1.00 -1.31 -13.70
CA TYR A 67 -0.09 -1.05 -12.77
C TYR A 67 -1.11 -0.06 -13.31
N SER A 68 -2.34 -0.21 -12.84
CA SER A 68 -3.37 0.83 -12.80
C SER A 68 -3.56 1.22 -11.33
N CYS A 69 -3.21 2.46 -10.97
CA CYS A 69 -3.13 2.91 -9.59
C CYS A 69 -4.19 3.97 -9.27
N THR A 70 -5.07 3.70 -8.32
CA THR A 70 -5.95 4.71 -7.72
C THR A 70 -5.14 5.52 -6.72
N VAL A 71 -4.88 6.79 -7.03
CA VAL A 71 -4.01 7.69 -6.26
C VAL A 71 -4.77 8.73 -5.45
N ALA A 72 -6.07 8.87 -5.72
CA ALA A 72 -7.03 9.66 -4.97
C ALA A 72 -8.45 9.17 -5.32
N PRO A 73 -9.49 9.51 -4.56
CA PRO A 73 -10.86 9.18 -4.92
C PRO A 73 -11.19 9.62 -6.35
N GLY A 74 -11.63 8.67 -7.19
CA GLY A 74 -11.96 8.91 -8.59
C GLY A 74 -10.78 9.18 -9.53
N ARG A 75 -9.53 9.15 -9.06
CA ARG A 75 -8.34 9.40 -9.88
C ARG A 75 -7.47 8.16 -9.99
N THR A 76 -7.43 7.60 -11.18
CA THR A 76 -6.57 6.46 -11.53
C THR A 76 -5.50 6.89 -12.53
N VAL A 77 -4.27 6.43 -12.32
CA VAL A 77 -3.13 6.70 -13.21
C VAL A 77 -2.38 5.39 -13.51
N PRO A 78 -1.90 5.21 -14.76
CA PRO A 78 -0.98 4.13 -15.08
C PRO A 78 0.34 4.29 -14.32
N ALA A 79 1.00 3.16 -14.02
CA ALA A 79 2.33 3.18 -13.45
C ALA A 79 3.15 1.97 -13.92
N HIS A 80 4.47 2.14 -13.94
CA HIS A 80 5.44 1.07 -14.15
C HIS A 80 6.30 0.93 -12.90
N ALA A 81 6.60 -0.29 -12.53
CA ALA A 81 7.45 -0.55 -11.38
C ALA A 81 8.55 -1.55 -11.72
N SER A 82 9.71 -1.36 -11.10
CA SER A 82 10.79 -2.33 -11.07
C SER A 82 11.15 -2.66 -9.63
N LEU A 83 11.28 -3.93 -9.32
CA LEU A 83 11.71 -4.45 -8.02
C LEU A 83 12.96 -5.28 -8.19
N ASP A 84 13.97 -4.95 -7.41
CA ASP A 84 15.26 -5.64 -7.40
C ASP A 84 15.56 -6.19 -6.00
N GLY A 85 16.07 -7.42 -5.97
CA GLY A 85 16.41 -8.07 -4.72
C GLY A 85 17.36 -9.25 -4.90
N VAL A 86 17.83 -9.75 -3.76
CA VAL A 86 18.63 -10.97 -3.70
C VAL A 86 17.95 -11.93 -2.74
N ALA A 87 17.69 -13.12 -3.21
CA ALA A 87 17.26 -14.25 -2.39
C ALA A 87 18.48 -15.09 -2.04
N PRO A 88 18.91 -15.12 -0.77
CA PRO A 88 20.17 -15.77 -0.37
C PRO A 88 20.11 -17.29 -0.52
N THR A 89 18.94 -17.88 -0.36
CA THR A 89 18.71 -19.33 -0.40
C THR A 89 17.43 -19.65 -1.16
N ALA A 90 17.31 -19.15 -2.40
CA ALA A 90 16.13 -19.35 -3.22
C ALA A 90 16.10 -20.75 -3.83
N SER A 91 14.92 -21.33 -3.84
CA SER A 91 14.59 -22.57 -4.54
C SER A 91 13.17 -22.48 -5.08
N CYS A 92 12.76 -23.47 -5.87
CA CYS A 92 11.37 -23.60 -6.31
C CYS A 92 10.36 -23.80 -5.18
N LEU A 93 10.82 -24.19 -3.99
CA LEU A 93 9.97 -24.44 -2.83
C LEU A 93 9.88 -23.23 -1.90
N ALA A 94 10.94 -22.41 -1.86
CA ALA A 94 11.01 -21.24 -0.98
C ALA A 94 11.89 -20.15 -1.60
N GLN A 95 11.43 -18.92 -1.51
CA GLN A 95 12.15 -17.73 -1.99
C GLN A 95 12.21 -16.67 -0.88
N PRO A 96 13.06 -16.86 0.12
CA PRO A 96 13.29 -15.81 1.11
C PRO A 96 14.03 -14.66 0.43
N THR A 97 13.42 -13.49 0.40
CA THR A 97 14.04 -12.26 -0.14
C THR A 97 14.49 -11.37 0.99
N SER A 98 15.70 -10.84 0.89
CA SER A 98 16.20 -9.86 1.87
C SER A 98 16.04 -8.45 1.29
N ARG A 99 15.14 -7.69 1.89
CA ARG A 99 14.94 -6.24 1.70
C ARG A 99 14.94 -5.78 0.22
N PRO A 100 14.07 -6.33 -0.64
CA PRO A 100 13.99 -5.87 -2.01
C PRO A 100 13.50 -4.41 -2.05
N THR A 101 13.96 -3.68 -3.07
CA THR A 101 13.54 -2.29 -3.30
C THR A 101 12.68 -2.24 -4.56
N GLU A 102 11.52 -1.60 -4.48
CA GLU A 102 10.64 -1.36 -5.62
C GLU A 102 10.56 0.14 -5.90
N ILE A 103 10.70 0.50 -7.17
CA ILE A 103 10.50 1.88 -7.64
C ILE A 103 9.28 1.88 -8.54
N VAL A 104 8.23 2.58 -8.10
CA VAL A 104 6.99 2.78 -8.87
C VAL A 104 7.03 4.17 -9.49
N ARG A 105 6.90 4.25 -10.82
CA ARG A 105 6.84 5.49 -11.60
C ARG A 105 5.43 5.66 -12.15
N TYR A 106 4.74 6.71 -11.71
CA TYR A 106 3.38 7.02 -12.16
C TYR A 106 3.42 7.89 -13.41
N ALA A 107 2.41 7.74 -14.28
CA ALA A 107 2.30 8.51 -15.51
C ALA A 107 2.12 10.02 -15.27
N ASP A 108 1.77 10.44 -14.05
CA ASP A 108 1.71 11.85 -13.67
C ASP A 108 3.08 12.45 -13.28
N GLY A 109 4.17 11.76 -13.55
CA GLY A 109 5.55 12.19 -13.30
C GLY A 109 6.04 11.97 -11.86
N THR A 110 5.19 11.53 -10.95
CA THR A 110 5.60 11.24 -9.58
C THR A 110 6.16 9.80 -9.45
N ARG A 111 6.77 9.50 -8.30
CA ARG A 111 7.28 8.16 -8.01
C ARG A 111 7.10 7.78 -6.54
N SER A 112 7.12 6.48 -6.25
CA SER A 112 7.31 5.93 -4.90
C SER A 112 8.55 5.06 -4.88
N VAL A 113 9.34 5.14 -3.82
CA VAL A 113 10.46 4.23 -3.54
C VAL A 113 10.08 3.44 -2.30
N ILE A 114 9.98 2.13 -2.44
CA ILE A 114 9.52 1.22 -1.38
C ILE A 114 10.66 0.28 -1.03
N VAL A 115 10.99 0.19 0.26
CA VAL A 115 11.91 -0.82 0.77
C VAL A 115 11.08 -1.83 1.56
N TYR A 116 11.10 -3.06 1.09
CA TYR A 116 10.41 -4.15 1.75
C TYR A 116 11.28 -4.78 2.84
N GLY A 117 10.63 -5.37 3.84
CA GLY A 117 11.24 -6.26 4.79
C GLY A 117 11.39 -7.67 4.23
N GLU A 118 11.40 -8.65 5.12
CA GLU A 118 11.35 -10.04 4.71
C GLU A 118 9.98 -10.39 4.13
N GLY A 119 9.99 -11.09 3.01
CA GLY A 119 8.78 -11.56 2.36
C GLY A 119 8.37 -12.96 2.82
N ALA A 120 7.09 -13.22 2.84
CA ALA A 120 6.55 -14.55 3.06
C ALA A 120 5.84 -15.05 1.79
N THR A 121 6.12 -16.29 1.44
CA THR A 121 5.39 -17.01 0.40
C THR A 121 4.55 -18.08 1.07
N LEU A 122 3.24 -18.01 0.89
CA LEU A 122 2.26 -18.90 1.50
C LEU A 122 1.48 -19.63 0.41
N ARG A 123 1.10 -20.87 0.68
CA ARG A 123 0.17 -21.61 -0.17
C ARG A 123 -1.25 -21.45 0.36
N VAL A 124 -2.11 -20.79 -0.41
CA VAL A 124 -3.51 -20.57 -0.05
C VAL A 124 -4.38 -21.26 -1.10
N ALA A 125 -5.22 -22.22 -0.69
CA ALA A 125 -6.09 -22.98 -1.59
C ALA A 125 -5.37 -23.56 -2.84
N GLY A 126 -4.13 -24.04 -2.66
CA GLY A 126 -3.32 -24.59 -3.76
C GLY A 126 -2.52 -23.56 -4.57
N VAL A 127 -2.81 -22.28 -4.42
CA VAL A 127 -2.10 -21.18 -5.10
C VAL A 127 -0.96 -20.68 -4.23
N LEU A 128 0.22 -20.50 -4.81
CA LEU A 128 1.35 -19.88 -4.13
C LEU A 128 1.15 -18.36 -4.15
N VAL A 129 1.10 -17.74 -2.98
CA VAL A 129 0.93 -16.29 -2.82
C VAL A 129 2.17 -15.73 -2.14
N THR A 130 2.84 -14.83 -2.81
CA THR A 130 3.95 -14.07 -2.22
C THR A 130 3.40 -12.74 -1.69
N ARG A 131 3.60 -12.50 -0.41
CA ARG A 131 3.27 -11.24 0.24
C ARG A 131 4.54 -10.63 0.82
N VAL A 132 4.82 -9.39 0.46
CA VAL A 132 5.91 -8.59 1.02
C VAL A 132 5.35 -7.31 1.60
N THR A 133 5.84 -6.94 2.78
CA THR A 133 5.43 -5.71 3.47
C THR A 133 6.65 -4.84 3.68
N GLY A 134 6.50 -3.53 3.50
CA GLY A 134 7.60 -2.59 3.61
C GLY A 134 7.12 -1.18 3.89
N ARG A 135 7.97 -0.22 3.60
CA ARG A 135 7.71 1.20 3.80
C ARG A 135 8.09 2.00 2.57
N VAL A 136 7.29 3.00 2.26
CA VAL A 136 7.65 4.02 1.28
C VAL A 136 8.68 4.95 1.91
N VAL A 137 9.91 4.91 1.41
CA VAL A 137 11.03 5.72 1.94
C VAL A 137 11.17 7.05 1.23
N ALA A 138 10.61 7.19 0.02
CA ALA A 138 10.63 8.46 -0.72
C ALA A 138 9.48 8.55 -1.73
N GLY A 139 9.08 9.78 -2.04
CA GLY A 139 8.08 10.10 -3.06
C GLY A 139 6.64 9.98 -2.57
N ARG A 140 5.72 9.60 -3.46
CA ARG A 140 4.28 9.48 -3.17
C ARG A 140 4.05 8.43 -2.07
N GLY A 141 3.36 8.81 -1.01
CA GLY A 141 3.11 7.97 0.15
C GLY A 141 4.30 7.81 1.10
N ALA A 142 5.32 8.68 1.02
CA ALA A 142 6.49 8.61 1.92
C ALA A 142 6.08 8.51 3.39
N GLY A 143 6.68 7.55 4.11
CA GLY A 143 6.38 7.23 5.51
C GLY A 143 5.19 6.28 5.71
N LEU A 144 4.42 5.95 4.66
CA LEU A 144 3.33 4.98 4.74
C LEU A 144 3.85 3.54 4.60
N THR A 145 3.06 2.60 5.10
CA THR A 145 3.27 1.17 4.89
C THR A 145 2.94 0.80 3.45
N ALA A 146 3.70 -0.11 2.87
CA ALA A 146 3.41 -0.68 1.56
C ALA A 146 3.31 -2.21 1.67
N GLN A 147 2.32 -2.79 1.01
CA GLN A 147 2.13 -4.22 0.92
C GLN A 147 1.96 -4.61 -0.54
N ARG A 148 2.77 -5.54 -1.00
CA ARG A 148 2.63 -6.14 -2.32
C ARG A 148 2.20 -7.60 -2.17
N THR A 149 1.20 -7.99 -2.95
CA THR A 149 0.69 -9.35 -3.02
C THR A 149 0.75 -9.82 -4.47
N THR A 150 1.38 -10.96 -4.70
CA THR A 150 1.51 -11.56 -6.04
C THR A 150 1.10 -13.02 -5.92
N PRO A 151 -0.11 -13.40 -6.37
CA PRO A 151 -0.45 -14.80 -6.53
C PRO A 151 0.36 -15.34 -7.71
N ALA A 152 1.17 -16.37 -7.48
CA ALA A 152 1.81 -17.12 -8.54
C ALA A 152 0.77 -18.08 -9.12
N LEU A 153 0.29 -17.78 -10.31
CA LEU A 153 -0.49 -18.74 -11.07
C LEU A 153 0.44 -19.91 -11.41
N SER A 154 0.01 -21.11 -11.05
CA SER A 154 0.69 -22.38 -11.30
C SER A 154 0.68 -22.77 -12.79
N GLY A 155 1.00 -21.82 -13.66
CA GLY A 155 1.22 -22.07 -15.10
C GLY A 155 2.56 -22.69 -15.39
N GLN A 156 3.44 -22.80 -14.39
CA GLN A 156 4.75 -23.41 -14.52
C GLN A 156 4.74 -24.73 -13.75
N LEU A 157 4.94 -25.79 -14.51
CA LEU A 157 4.94 -27.14 -14.00
C LEU A 157 6.13 -27.34 -13.03
N PRO A 158 5.97 -28.13 -11.96
CA PRO A 158 7.07 -28.54 -11.09
C PRO A 158 8.23 -29.17 -11.86
N THR A 159 8.00 -29.65 -13.08
CA THR A 159 8.97 -30.23 -13.99
C THR A 159 10.11 -29.30 -14.39
N ASP A 160 9.86 -27.98 -14.51
CA ASP A 160 10.92 -27.00 -14.84
C ASP A 160 11.97 -26.94 -13.72
N CYS A 161 11.51 -27.13 -12.47
CA CYS A 161 12.39 -27.15 -11.29
C CYS A 161 13.30 -28.39 -11.24
N LEU A 162 12.89 -29.47 -11.87
CA LEU A 162 13.66 -30.72 -11.97
C LEU A 162 14.65 -30.71 -13.14
N GLY A 163 14.43 -29.84 -14.12
CA GLY A 163 15.23 -29.72 -15.33
C GLY A 163 16.13 -28.48 -15.34
N SER A 164 15.89 -27.59 -16.31
CA SER A 164 16.69 -26.37 -16.55
C SER A 164 16.55 -25.30 -15.47
N GLY A 165 15.62 -25.46 -14.56
CA GLY A 165 15.25 -24.48 -13.55
C GLY A 165 14.28 -23.42 -14.05
N LEU A 166 13.61 -22.78 -13.09
CA LEU A 166 12.62 -21.73 -13.33
C LEU A 166 13.33 -20.39 -13.52
N ARG A 167 13.26 -19.84 -14.73
CA ARG A 167 13.91 -18.55 -15.08
C ARG A 167 13.03 -17.36 -14.86
N GLY A 168 11.71 -17.51 -14.95
CA GLY A 168 10.79 -16.40 -14.80
C GLY A 168 9.38 -16.84 -14.43
N VAL A 169 8.62 -15.91 -13.90
CA VAL A 169 7.21 -16.06 -13.50
C VAL A 169 6.44 -14.84 -13.94
N THR A 170 5.22 -15.04 -14.45
CA THR A 170 4.29 -13.96 -14.77
C THR A 170 3.01 -14.17 -13.99
N GLY A 171 2.44 -13.10 -13.48
CA GLY A 171 1.20 -13.18 -12.71
C GLY A 171 0.56 -11.83 -12.48
N SER A 172 -0.65 -11.85 -11.92
CA SER A 172 -1.28 -10.65 -11.40
C SER A 172 -0.52 -10.15 -10.17
N THR A 173 -0.62 -8.86 -9.90
CA THR A 173 0.01 -8.25 -8.73
C THR A 173 -0.86 -7.12 -8.20
N GLN A 174 -0.83 -6.94 -6.90
CA GLN A 174 -1.49 -5.85 -6.20
C GLN A 174 -0.50 -5.17 -5.28
N LEU A 175 -0.49 -3.84 -5.30
CA LEU A 175 0.29 -3.00 -4.40
C LEU A 175 -0.65 -2.07 -3.65
N GLU A 176 -0.56 -2.07 -2.33
CA GLU A 176 -1.30 -1.18 -1.45
C GLU A 176 -0.30 -0.33 -0.66
N ILE A 177 -0.49 0.98 -0.66
CA ILE A 177 0.26 1.94 0.16
C ILE A 177 -0.76 2.63 1.06
N GLY A 178 -0.60 2.52 2.35
CA GLY A 178 -1.56 3.05 3.31
C GLY A 178 -0.97 3.19 4.72
N PRO A 179 -1.76 3.75 5.65
CA PRO A 179 -1.38 3.90 7.05
C PRO A 179 -1.19 2.57 7.75
#